data_a3e3b4738ca6f9720ba1a430d84927a2
#
_entry.id   a3e3b4738ca6f9720ba1a430d84927a2
#
_cell.length_a   1.000
_cell.length_b   1.000
_cell.length_c   1.000
_cell.angle_alpha   90.00
_cell.angle_beta   90.00
_cell.angle_gamma   90.00
#
_symmetry.space_group_name_H-M   'P 1'
#
loop_
_entity.id
_entity.type
_entity.pdbx_description
1 polymer ?
#
loop_
_entity_poly.entity_id
_entity_poly.type
_entity_poly.pdbx_seq_one_letter_code
_entity_poly.pdbx_strand_id
1 'polypeptide(L)'
;EQILRVADLDWNVNMKPVQWTNAVGESQESEKYFSLVRESHTRQDGTIVPEQILSSGLTDQYKPIQNMRMAKFFNEYIDNGVATMETAMSLFGGRIVILVAKTNENFELAGGDKIEQYLYCASYHTGRDQVKVRSSSTRVVCNNTFSASLRENAAVQGLISHRYDFT
;
A
#
# COMPACT_ATOMS: atom_id res chain seq x y z
N GLU A 1 -2.10 -5.25 -13.28
CA GLU A 1 -2.64 -3.91 -13.66
C GLU A 1 -4.15 -3.83 -13.49
N GLN A 2 -4.92 -4.79 -14.00
CA GLN A 2 -6.39 -4.76 -13.96
C GLN A 2 -6.94 -4.61 -12.53
N ILE A 3 -6.40 -5.30 -11.54
CA ILE A 3 -6.89 -5.22 -10.16
C ILE A 3 -6.73 -3.82 -9.56
N LEU A 4 -5.66 -3.10 -9.90
CA LEU A 4 -5.46 -1.73 -9.41
C LEU A 4 -6.50 -0.77 -9.96
N ARG A 5 -6.86 -0.90 -11.24
CA ARG A 5 -7.92 -0.09 -11.86
C ARG A 5 -9.28 -0.37 -11.24
N VAL A 6 -9.62 -1.65 -11.08
CA VAL A 6 -10.91 -2.06 -10.45
C VAL A 6 -11.01 -1.56 -9.01
N ALA A 7 -9.89 -1.54 -8.28
CA ALA A 7 -9.83 -1.11 -6.90
C ALA A 7 -9.58 0.40 -6.72
N ASP A 8 -9.54 1.19 -7.82
CA ASP A 8 -9.22 2.63 -7.78
C ASP A 8 -7.84 2.92 -7.16
N LEU A 9 -6.83 2.14 -7.55
CA LEU A 9 -5.47 2.20 -7.00
C LEU A 9 -4.39 2.46 -8.06
N ASP A 10 -4.75 2.80 -9.30
CA ASP A 10 -3.83 3.06 -10.42
C ASP A 10 -3.26 4.48 -10.45
N TRP A 11 -3.37 5.19 -9.33
CA TRP A 11 -2.79 6.51 -9.13
C TRP A 11 -1.32 6.44 -8.66
N ASN A 12 -0.58 7.52 -8.91
CA ASN A 12 0.80 7.68 -8.50
C ASN A 12 0.93 8.54 -7.23
N VAL A 13 2.10 8.43 -6.61
CA VAL A 13 2.51 9.29 -5.49
C VAL A 13 3.80 10.03 -5.87
N ASN A 14 3.83 11.32 -5.57
CA ASN A 14 4.97 12.18 -5.85
C ASN A 14 5.44 12.92 -4.62
N MET A 15 6.74 13.21 -4.58
CA MET A 15 7.33 14.09 -3.59
C MET A 15 7.21 15.54 -4.07
N LYS A 16 6.53 16.39 -3.30
CA LYS A 16 6.46 17.84 -3.56
C LYS A 16 7.11 18.59 -2.39
N PRO A 17 7.89 19.66 -2.62
CA PRO A 17 8.44 20.47 -1.54
C PRO A 17 7.36 20.96 -0.58
N VAL A 18 7.66 20.98 0.71
CA VAL A 18 6.78 21.63 1.69
C VAL A 18 6.80 23.12 1.42
N GLN A 19 5.62 23.70 1.31
CA GLN A 19 5.44 25.14 1.08
C GLN A 19 4.86 25.81 2.33
N TRP A 20 5.25 27.04 2.59
CA TRP A 20 4.66 27.88 3.64
C TRP A 20 4.62 29.34 3.21
N THR A 21 3.75 30.10 3.83
CA THR A 21 3.66 31.56 3.61
C THR A 21 4.44 32.26 4.72
N ASN A 22 5.38 33.11 4.35
CA ASN A 22 6.14 33.92 5.30
C ASN A 22 5.30 35.09 5.88
N ALA A 23 5.86 35.84 6.83
CA ALA A 23 5.16 36.91 7.51
C ALA A 23 4.73 38.10 6.61
N VAL A 24 5.32 38.21 5.42
CA VAL A 24 4.98 39.26 4.42
C VAL A 24 4.04 38.74 3.32
N GLY A 25 3.54 37.50 3.43
CA GLY A 25 2.56 36.92 2.52
C GLY A 25 3.16 36.22 1.31
N GLU A 26 4.48 36.02 1.24
CA GLU A 26 5.15 35.36 0.13
C GLU A 26 5.21 33.86 0.34
N SER A 27 5.00 33.06 -0.73
CA SER A 27 5.16 31.61 -0.71
C SER A 27 6.65 31.25 -0.72
N GLN A 28 7.02 30.35 0.17
CA GLN A 28 8.35 29.80 0.31
C GLN A 28 8.30 28.29 0.14
N GLU A 29 9.38 27.68 -0.37
CA GLU A 29 9.51 26.24 -0.51
C GLU A 29 10.69 25.70 0.29
N SER A 30 10.54 24.51 0.84
CA SER A 30 11.62 23.81 1.54
C SER A 30 12.54 23.09 0.56
N GLU A 31 13.83 23.29 0.69
CA GLU A 31 14.84 22.51 -0.03
C GLU A 31 15.06 21.12 0.60
N LYS A 32 14.67 20.95 1.89
CA LYS A 32 14.98 19.76 2.68
C LYS A 32 13.79 18.86 2.95
N TYR A 33 12.60 19.44 3.08
CA TYR A 33 11.41 18.70 3.48
C TYR A 33 10.36 18.66 2.38
N PHE A 34 9.77 17.48 2.23
CA PHE A 34 8.80 17.17 1.19
C PHE A 34 7.53 16.59 1.78
N SER A 35 6.44 16.79 1.06
CA SER A 35 5.17 16.11 1.27
C SER A 35 5.02 15.02 0.22
N LEU A 36 4.53 13.85 0.63
CA LEU A 36 4.09 12.80 -0.27
C LEU A 36 2.65 13.07 -0.69
N VAL A 37 2.44 13.23 -1.98
CA VAL A 37 1.16 13.63 -2.55
C VAL A 37 0.67 12.54 -3.50
N ARG A 38 -0.55 12.06 -3.27
CA ARG A 38 -1.28 11.26 -4.25
C ARG A 38 -1.76 12.17 -5.36
N GLU A 39 -1.44 11.85 -6.60
CA GLU A 39 -1.91 12.60 -7.76
C GLU A 39 -3.45 12.54 -7.89
N SER A 40 -4.01 13.57 -8.54
CA SER A 40 -5.39 13.49 -9.01
C SER A 40 -5.53 12.36 -10.03
N HIS A 41 -6.65 11.67 -9.98
CA HIS A 41 -6.93 10.59 -10.92
C HIS A 41 -8.43 10.53 -11.22
N THR A 42 -8.78 9.82 -12.28
CA THR A 42 -10.18 9.64 -12.70
C THR A 42 -10.57 8.20 -12.45
N ARG A 43 -11.62 7.99 -11.67
CA ARG A 43 -12.21 6.68 -11.43
C ARG A 43 -12.86 6.12 -12.70
N GLN A 44 -13.17 4.83 -12.68
CA GLN A 44 -13.86 4.16 -13.79
C GLN A 44 -15.24 4.76 -14.10
N ASP A 45 -15.92 5.32 -13.11
CA ASP A 45 -17.21 6.01 -13.25
C ASP A 45 -17.09 7.44 -13.78
N GLY A 46 -15.86 7.90 -14.09
CA GLY A 46 -15.59 9.26 -14.56
C GLY A 46 -15.42 10.30 -13.45
N THR A 47 -15.56 9.91 -12.18
CA THR A 47 -15.36 10.83 -11.04
C THR A 47 -13.90 11.23 -10.93
N ILE A 48 -13.63 12.54 -10.87
CA ILE A 48 -12.29 13.06 -10.63
C ILE A 48 -12.03 13.08 -9.11
N VAL A 49 -11.01 12.36 -8.69
CA VAL A 49 -10.50 12.39 -7.31
C VAL A 49 -9.37 13.39 -7.26
N PRO A 50 -9.45 14.46 -6.43
CA PRO A 50 -8.42 15.47 -6.36
C PRO A 50 -7.13 14.93 -5.74
N GLU A 51 -6.03 15.62 -5.99
CA GLU A 51 -4.77 15.32 -5.32
C GLU A 51 -4.90 15.49 -3.79
N GLN A 52 -4.11 14.70 -3.06
CA GLN A 52 -4.16 14.69 -1.60
C GLN A 52 -2.78 14.47 -1.01
N ILE A 53 -2.46 15.25 0.02
CA ILE A 53 -1.27 15.02 0.85
C ILE A 53 -1.50 13.78 1.71
N LEU A 54 -0.63 12.79 1.57
CA LEU A 54 -0.67 11.55 2.35
C LEU A 54 0.20 11.64 3.60
N SER A 55 1.38 12.28 3.48
CA SER A 55 2.29 12.55 4.59
C SER A 55 3.17 13.76 4.28
N SER A 56 3.83 14.32 5.30
CA SER A 56 4.74 15.47 5.17
C SER A 56 5.95 15.32 6.09
N GLY A 57 6.97 16.15 5.86
CA GLY A 57 8.20 16.15 6.64
C GLY A 57 9.18 15.04 6.23
N LEU A 58 9.05 14.54 5.01
CA LEU A 58 9.96 13.57 4.41
C LEU A 58 11.21 14.28 3.90
N THR A 59 12.33 13.56 3.84
CA THR A 59 13.55 14.04 3.20
C THR A 59 13.70 13.45 1.79
N ASP A 60 14.63 13.95 1.02
CA ASP A 60 14.99 13.47 -0.32
C ASP A 60 15.44 12.00 -0.37
N GLN A 61 15.81 11.44 0.79
CA GLN A 61 16.14 10.01 0.92
C GLN A 61 14.92 9.08 0.85
N TYR A 62 13.72 9.61 1.04
CA TYR A 62 12.50 8.82 0.90
C TYR A 62 12.19 8.60 -0.58
N LYS A 63 12.04 7.34 -0.97
CA LYS A 63 11.66 6.95 -2.34
C LYS A 63 10.27 6.31 -2.30
N PRO A 64 9.23 6.98 -2.82
CA PRO A 64 7.88 6.42 -2.81
C PRO A 64 7.80 5.19 -3.70
N ILE A 65 7.26 4.11 -3.16
CA ILE A 65 6.97 2.91 -3.94
C ILE A 65 5.58 3.09 -4.56
N GLN A 66 5.51 3.08 -5.89
CA GLN A 66 4.28 3.20 -6.64
C GLN A 66 3.40 1.95 -6.47
N ASN A 67 2.08 2.12 -6.46
CA ASN A 67 1.13 1.01 -6.35
C ASN A 67 1.33 -0.05 -7.44
N MET A 68 1.60 0.39 -8.67
CA MET A 68 1.89 -0.51 -9.80
C MET A 68 3.13 -1.37 -9.53
N ARG A 69 4.17 -0.79 -8.96
CA ARG A 69 5.40 -1.52 -8.64
C ARG A 69 5.18 -2.53 -7.52
N MET A 70 4.44 -2.14 -6.48
CA MET A 70 4.03 -3.06 -5.41
C MET A 70 3.21 -4.23 -5.98
N ALA A 71 2.27 -3.97 -6.90
CA ALA A 71 1.46 -5.01 -7.51
C ALA A 71 2.29 -5.97 -8.38
N LYS A 72 3.26 -5.46 -9.14
CA LYS A 72 4.18 -6.31 -9.90
C LYS A 72 5.01 -7.21 -8.98
N PHE A 73 5.61 -6.63 -7.95
CA PHE A 73 6.37 -7.38 -6.94
C PHE A 73 5.51 -8.47 -6.29
N PHE A 74 4.28 -8.14 -5.89
CA PHE A 74 3.41 -9.11 -5.23
C PHE A 74 2.95 -10.20 -6.19
N ASN A 75 2.69 -9.87 -7.46
CA ASN A 75 2.40 -10.86 -8.49
C ASN A 75 3.57 -11.84 -8.69
N GLU A 76 4.78 -11.34 -8.82
CA GLU A 76 5.97 -12.20 -8.94
C GLU A 76 6.12 -13.13 -7.73
N TYR A 77 5.80 -12.62 -6.54
CA TYR A 77 5.84 -13.41 -5.30
C TYR A 77 4.83 -14.55 -5.29
N ILE A 78 3.64 -14.37 -5.88
CA ILE A 78 2.54 -15.37 -5.89
C ILE A 78 2.46 -16.18 -7.18
N ASP A 79 3.18 -15.79 -8.25
CA ASP A 79 3.03 -16.32 -9.62
C ASP A 79 3.49 -17.79 -9.76
N ASN A 80 4.20 -18.32 -8.77
CA ASN A 80 4.59 -19.74 -8.71
C ASN A 80 3.44 -20.69 -8.33
N GLY A 81 2.19 -20.26 -8.46
CA GLY A 81 1.01 -21.05 -8.14
C GLY A 81 0.74 -21.21 -6.64
N VAL A 82 1.41 -20.42 -5.80
CA VAL A 82 1.28 -20.46 -4.33
C VAL A 82 -0.02 -19.81 -3.87
N ALA A 83 -0.45 -18.76 -4.55
CA ALA A 83 -1.65 -18.02 -4.20
C ALA A 83 -2.29 -17.35 -5.43
N THR A 84 -3.55 -16.94 -5.28
CA THR A 84 -4.31 -16.22 -6.30
C THR A 84 -4.72 -14.85 -5.78
N MET A 85 -4.46 -13.80 -6.55
CA MET A 85 -4.88 -12.45 -6.21
C MET A 85 -6.39 -12.39 -6.04
N GLU A 86 -6.87 -11.87 -4.91
CA GLU A 86 -8.28 -11.86 -4.56
C GLU A 86 -8.86 -10.44 -4.51
N THR A 87 -8.18 -9.52 -3.85
CA THR A 87 -8.67 -8.15 -3.71
C THR A 87 -7.53 -7.15 -3.52
N ALA A 88 -7.86 -5.88 -3.74
CA ALA A 88 -7.00 -4.76 -3.47
C ALA A 88 -7.83 -3.62 -2.86
N MET A 89 -7.23 -2.85 -1.95
CA MET A 89 -7.91 -1.72 -1.32
C MET A 89 -6.95 -0.65 -0.84
N SER A 90 -7.48 0.54 -0.58
CA SER A 90 -6.77 1.57 0.18
C SER A 90 -7.50 1.94 1.45
N LEU A 91 -6.74 2.32 2.48
CA LEU A 91 -7.24 2.82 3.74
C LEU A 91 -6.75 4.25 3.97
N PHE A 92 -7.52 5.01 4.73
CA PHE A 92 -7.18 6.38 5.14
C PHE A 92 -6.84 7.30 3.95
N GLY A 93 -7.65 7.24 2.88
CA GLY A 93 -7.49 8.08 1.69
C GLY A 93 -6.26 7.77 0.83
N GLY A 94 -5.75 6.54 0.87
CA GLY A 94 -4.56 6.12 0.12
C GLY A 94 -3.27 6.06 0.95
N ARG A 95 -3.33 6.35 2.26
CA ARG A 95 -2.13 6.27 3.13
C ARG A 95 -1.63 4.84 3.32
N ILE A 96 -2.52 3.86 3.22
CA ILE A 96 -2.16 2.44 3.22
C ILE A 96 -2.83 1.81 2.00
N VAL A 97 -2.05 1.12 1.18
CA VAL A 97 -2.54 0.32 0.06
C VAL A 97 -2.25 -1.14 0.35
N ILE A 98 -3.25 -2.00 0.17
CA ILE A 98 -3.19 -3.42 0.52
C ILE A 98 -3.63 -4.25 -0.68
N LEU A 99 -2.82 -5.25 -1.02
CA LEU A 99 -3.15 -6.30 -1.97
C LEU A 99 -3.30 -7.60 -1.18
N VAL A 100 -4.32 -8.38 -1.46
CA VAL A 100 -4.62 -9.65 -0.79
C VAL A 100 -4.71 -10.77 -1.80
N ALA A 101 -4.00 -11.85 -1.53
CA ALA A 101 -4.06 -13.09 -2.29
C ALA A 101 -4.48 -14.25 -1.36
N LYS A 102 -5.30 -15.13 -1.87
CA LYS A 102 -5.68 -16.37 -1.19
C LYS A 102 -4.67 -17.45 -1.56
N THR A 103 -4.11 -18.14 -0.56
CA THR A 103 -3.19 -19.26 -0.82
C THR A 103 -3.96 -20.50 -1.25
N ASN A 104 -3.28 -21.36 -2.00
CA ASN A 104 -3.82 -22.67 -2.39
C ASN A 104 -3.74 -23.70 -1.25
N GLU A 105 -3.02 -23.37 -0.18
CA GLU A 105 -2.90 -24.20 1.01
C GLU A 105 -4.02 -23.89 1.98
N ASN A 106 -4.75 -24.92 2.42
CA ASN A 106 -5.70 -24.85 3.49
C ASN A 106 -5.17 -25.68 4.66
N PHE A 107 -5.29 -25.16 5.86
CA PHE A 107 -5.02 -25.91 7.07
C PHE A 107 -6.31 -26.55 7.58
N GLU A 108 -6.25 -27.85 7.87
CA GLU A 108 -7.36 -28.59 8.45
C GLU A 108 -7.13 -28.74 9.96
N LEU A 109 -8.07 -28.22 10.75
CA LEU A 109 -8.05 -28.40 12.20
C LEU A 109 -8.51 -29.81 12.58
N ALA A 110 -8.12 -30.26 13.80
CA ALA A 110 -8.65 -31.45 14.41
C ALA A 110 -10.18 -31.29 14.58
N GLY A 111 -10.95 -31.92 13.68
CA GLY A 111 -12.42 -31.77 13.61
C GLY A 111 -12.93 -31.52 12.18
N GLY A 112 -12.03 -31.36 11.20
CA GLY A 112 -12.38 -31.23 9.78
C GLY A 112 -12.64 -29.80 9.32
N ASP A 113 -12.52 -28.80 10.20
CA ASP A 113 -12.66 -27.40 9.83
C ASP A 113 -11.44 -26.92 9.03
N LYS A 114 -11.70 -26.36 7.86
CA LYS A 114 -10.67 -25.81 6.97
C LYS A 114 -10.45 -24.32 7.26
N ILE A 115 -9.21 -23.95 7.58
CA ILE A 115 -8.80 -22.55 7.71
C ILE A 115 -8.15 -22.11 6.39
N GLU A 116 -8.76 -21.12 5.77
CA GLU A 116 -8.20 -20.45 4.61
C GLU A 116 -7.01 -19.59 5.02
N GLN A 117 -5.95 -19.59 4.21
CA GLN A 117 -4.78 -18.75 4.43
C GLN A 117 -4.70 -17.66 3.35
N TYR A 118 -4.32 -16.49 3.78
CA TYR A 118 -4.15 -15.33 2.91
C TYR A 118 -2.72 -14.78 3.03
N LEU A 119 -2.23 -14.28 1.90
CA LEU A 119 -1.06 -13.41 1.86
C LEU A 119 -1.55 -11.98 1.61
N TYR A 120 -1.00 -11.02 2.29
CA TYR A 120 -1.23 -9.62 1.96
C TYR A 120 0.08 -8.85 1.84
N CYS A 121 0.12 -7.94 0.87
CA CYS A 121 1.17 -6.97 0.68
C CYS A 121 0.63 -5.59 1.01
N ALA A 122 1.20 -4.94 2.02
CA ALA A 122 0.78 -3.61 2.45
C ALA A 122 1.89 -2.58 2.22
N SER A 123 1.58 -1.51 1.49
CA SER A 123 2.44 -0.34 1.31
C SER A 123 1.91 0.82 2.14
N TYR A 124 2.82 1.50 2.84
CA TYR A 124 2.49 2.62 3.71
C TYR A 124 3.05 3.91 3.12
N HIS A 125 2.18 4.76 2.65
CA HIS A 125 2.51 6.12 2.18
C HIS A 125 2.56 7.12 3.35
N THR A 126 3.10 6.68 4.49
CA THR A 126 3.19 7.49 5.72
C THR A 126 4.59 8.03 5.98
N GLY A 127 5.56 7.59 5.17
CA GLY A 127 6.96 8.00 5.30
C GLY A 127 7.74 7.26 6.41
N ARG A 128 7.10 6.38 7.18
CA ARG A 128 7.71 5.71 8.34
C ARG A 128 7.83 4.20 8.19
N ASP A 129 6.87 3.59 7.52
CA ASP A 129 6.79 2.14 7.37
C ASP A 129 7.31 1.67 6.02
N GLN A 130 7.57 0.37 5.94
CA GLN A 130 8.04 -0.33 4.76
C GLN A 130 6.89 -1.07 4.09
N VAL A 131 7.05 -1.45 2.82
CA VAL A 131 6.17 -2.45 2.20
C VAL A 131 6.42 -3.79 2.88
N LYS A 132 5.35 -4.44 3.32
CA LYS A 132 5.39 -5.70 4.10
C LYS A 132 4.52 -6.76 3.41
N VAL A 133 5.08 -7.96 3.25
CA VAL A 133 4.31 -9.15 2.87
C VAL A 133 4.15 -10.02 4.12
N ARG A 134 2.93 -10.41 4.42
CA ARG A 134 2.60 -11.24 5.59
C ARG A 134 1.54 -12.28 5.24
N SER A 135 1.56 -13.39 5.96
CA SER A 135 0.46 -14.35 5.98
C SER A 135 -0.56 -14.00 7.07
N SER A 136 -1.80 -14.38 6.89
CA SER A 136 -2.89 -14.20 7.85
C SER A 136 -3.97 -15.27 7.63
N SER A 137 -4.58 -15.73 8.70
CA SER A 137 -5.83 -16.52 8.65
C SER A 137 -7.07 -15.64 8.54
N THR A 138 -6.90 -14.33 8.70
CA THR A 138 -7.97 -13.34 8.54
C THR A 138 -7.97 -12.77 7.13
N ARG A 139 -9.11 -12.90 6.43
CA ARG A 139 -9.32 -12.22 5.15
C ARG A 139 -9.41 -10.70 5.36
N VAL A 140 -8.43 -9.98 4.81
CA VAL A 140 -8.37 -8.53 4.93
C VAL A 140 -9.31 -7.88 3.91
N VAL A 141 -10.41 -7.29 4.35
CA VAL A 141 -11.41 -6.62 3.51
C VAL A 141 -11.77 -5.20 3.99
N CYS A 142 -11.29 -4.80 5.16
CA CYS A 142 -11.51 -3.47 5.72
C CYS A 142 -10.46 -3.15 6.79
N ASN A 143 -10.51 -1.93 7.34
CA ASN A 143 -9.58 -1.51 8.40
C ASN A 143 -9.63 -2.41 9.64
N ASN A 144 -10.81 -2.88 10.03
CA ASN A 144 -10.96 -3.73 11.22
C ASN A 144 -10.27 -5.09 11.02
N THR A 145 -10.51 -5.74 9.88
CA THR A 145 -9.86 -7.02 9.55
C THR A 145 -8.37 -6.86 9.30
N PHE A 146 -7.93 -5.74 8.73
CA PHE A 146 -6.51 -5.41 8.63
C PHE A 146 -5.85 -5.26 10.01
N SER A 147 -6.48 -4.51 10.92
CA SER A 147 -6.00 -4.36 12.29
C SER A 147 -5.98 -5.69 13.05
N ALA A 148 -6.92 -6.59 12.79
CA ALA A 148 -6.93 -7.94 13.35
C ALA A 148 -5.74 -8.76 12.82
N SER A 149 -5.49 -8.75 11.50
CA SER A 149 -4.38 -9.48 10.88
C SER A 149 -3.00 -9.00 11.38
N LEU A 150 -2.87 -7.73 11.74
CA LEU A 150 -1.63 -7.20 12.33
C LEU A 150 -1.35 -7.73 13.74
N ARG A 151 -2.38 -8.17 14.48
CA ARG A 151 -2.26 -8.75 15.83
C ARG A 151 -1.92 -10.24 15.79
N GLU A 152 -2.13 -10.91 14.67
CA GLU A 152 -1.71 -12.29 14.50
C GLU A 152 -0.17 -12.35 14.57
N ASN A 153 0.38 -13.37 15.23
CA ASN A 153 1.83 -13.65 15.28
C ASN A 153 2.34 -14.21 13.94
N ALA A 154 1.90 -13.63 12.84
CA ALA A 154 2.30 -14.05 11.53
C ALA A 154 3.74 -13.59 11.21
N ALA A 155 4.54 -14.50 10.68
CA ALA A 155 5.89 -14.19 10.22
C ALA A 155 5.83 -13.15 9.09
N VAL A 156 6.69 -12.13 9.17
CA VAL A 156 6.93 -11.22 8.05
C VAL A 156 7.69 -11.99 6.99
N GLN A 157 7.08 -12.19 5.83
CA GLN A 157 7.67 -12.99 4.74
C GLN A 157 8.50 -12.16 3.76
N GLY A 158 8.30 -10.83 3.73
CA GLY A 158 9.05 -9.93 2.88
C GLY A 158 8.98 -8.48 3.36
N LEU A 159 10.07 -7.75 3.20
CA LEU A 159 10.20 -6.33 3.52
C LEU A 159 10.83 -5.59 2.36
N ILE A 160 10.23 -4.47 1.96
CA ILE A 160 10.80 -3.55 0.98
C ILE A 160 10.91 -2.17 1.61
N SER A 161 12.12 -1.61 1.66
CA SER A 161 12.36 -0.29 2.22
C SER A 161 12.15 0.81 1.17
N HIS A 162 11.54 1.92 1.56
CA HIS A 162 11.43 3.14 0.76
C HIS A 162 12.75 3.93 0.60
N ARG A 163 13.87 3.39 1.08
CA ARG A 163 15.21 4.01 0.97
C ARG A 163 16.01 3.55 -0.25
N TYR A 164 15.59 2.48 -0.90
CA TYR A 164 16.32 1.91 -2.03
C TYR A 164 15.46 1.96 -3.29
N ASP A 165 16.08 2.40 -4.41
CA ASP A 165 15.49 2.20 -5.72
C ASP A 165 15.58 0.72 -6.05
N PHE A 166 14.44 0.10 -6.30
CA PHE A 166 14.39 -1.22 -6.88
C PHE A 166 14.68 -1.09 -8.38
N THR A 167 15.87 -1.39 -8.79
CA THR A 167 16.20 -1.63 -10.21
C THR A 167 15.83 -3.03 -10.60
#